data_4c0570065a6270ad65628ff4e34165c2
#
_entry.id   4c0570065a6270ad65628ff4e34165c2
#
_cell.length_a   1.000
_cell.length_b   1.000
_cell.length_c   1.000
_cell.angle_alpha   90.00
_cell.angle_beta   90.00
_cell.angle_gamma   90.00
#
_symmetry.space_group_name_H-M   'P 1'
#
loop_
_entity.id
_entity.type
_entity.pdbx_description
1 polymer ?
#
loop_
_entity_poly.entity_id
_entity_poly.type
_entity_poly.pdbx_seq_one_letter_code
_entity_poly.pdbx_strand_id
1 'polypeptide(L)'
;MVIRELYVKNFGKLSEKHFYFRDGVQVISGENEFGKTTLHAFVKAMLFGLARGRGRAAAKDDFTKYEPRSGGRYAGVMRFDCGGRHFRLERTFGTGVKNSKSAALICEDDGEELSVEHGDLEMLLGGLTAELFDSTVSVGQLKSRPGEALSDALENYAANYYETGGTELDLSGAVQILSLIHI
;
A
#
# COMPACT_ATOMS: atom_id res chain seq x y z
N MET A 1 -5.75 8.92 -7.74
CA MET A 1 -6.48 8.29 -6.59
C MET A 1 -6.62 9.31 -5.46
N VAL A 2 -7.80 9.39 -4.82
CA VAL A 2 -8.08 10.26 -3.66
C VAL A 2 -8.73 9.43 -2.55
N ILE A 3 -8.11 9.35 -1.39
CA ILE A 3 -8.67 8.63 -0.24
C ILE A 3 -9.82 9.45 0.35
N ARG A 4 -10.98 8.82 0.58
CA ARG A 4 -12.20 9.45 1.13
C ARG A 4 -12.48 9.03 2.57
N GLU A 5 -12.27 7.76 2.87
CA GLU A 5 -12.51 7.23 4.20
C GLU A 5 -11.49 6.15 4.56
N LEU A 6 -11.08 6.14 5.81
CA LEU A 6 -10.36 5.03 6.44
C LEU A 6 -11.14 4.56 7.66
N TYR A 7 -11.50 3.30 7.68
CA TYR A 7 -12.01 2.65 8.88
C TYR A 7 -10.96 1.66 9.38
N VAL A 8 -10.37 1.98 10.51
CA VAL A 8 -9.40 1.12 11.19
C VAL A 8 -10.15 0.25 12.17
N LYS A 9 -10.38 -1.00 11.82
CA LYS A 9 -11.03 -1.94 12.75
C LYS A 9 -10.12 -2.23 13.94
N ASN A 10 -8.92 -2.73 13.67
CA ASN A 10 -7.82 -2.82 14.63
C ASN A 10 -6.49 -2.80 13.89
N PHE A 11 -5.60 -1.89 14.27
CA PHE A 11 -4.27 -1.76 13.72
C PHE A 11 -3.35 -1.03 14.71
N GLY A 12 -2.36 -1.71 15.27
CA GLY A 12 -1.51 -1.18 16.32
C GLY A 12 -2.34 -0.76 17.54
N LYS A 13 -2.31 0.54 17.85
CA LYS A 13 -3.09 1.14 18.94
C LYS A 13 -4.44 1.72 18.50
N LEU A 14 -4.72 1.74 17.20
CA LEU A 14 -5.99 2.22 16.66
C LEU A 14 -7.00 1.09 16.64
N SER A 15 -8.17 1.33 17.23
CA SER A 15 -9.30 0.39 17.27
C SER A 15 -10.60 1.15 17.06
N GLU A 16 -11.44 0.64 16.15
CA GLU A 16 -12.77 1.18 15.81
C GLU A 16 -12.71 2.70 15.51
N LYS A 17 -11.76 3.13 14.66
CA LYS A 17 -11.57 4.54 14.31
C LYS A 17 -11.93 4.81 12.86
N HIS A 18 -12.72 5.86 12.64
CA HIS A 18 -13.05 6.39 11.32
C HIS A 18 -12.34 7.72 11.08
N PHE A 19 -11.82 7.87 9.87
CA PHE A 19 -11.22 9.11 9.38
C PHE A 19 -11.83 9.43 8.02
N TYR A 20 -12.38 10.64 7.88
CA TYR A 20 -12.99 11.12 6.64
C TYR A 20 -12.15 12.24 6.06
N PHE A 21 -11.94 12.19 4.75
CA PHE A 21 -11.12 13.15 4.02
C PHE A 21 -11.94 13.90 2.99
N ARG A 22 -11.66 15.19 2.87
CA ARG A 22 -12.26 16.08 1.88
C ARG A 22 -11.20 16.45 0.85
N ASP A 23 -11.60 17.18 -0.18
CA ASP A 23 -10.63 17.72 -1.13
C ASP A 23 -9.71 18.76 -0.47
N GLY A 24 -8.49 18.87 -1.00
CA GLY A 24 -7.48 19.80 -0.51
C GLY A 24 -6.59 19.23 0.60
N VAL A 25 -5.93 20.13 1.33
CA VAL A 25 -4.97 19.77 2.39
C VAL A 25 -5.72 19.37 3.65
N GLN A 26 -5.36 18.20 4.19
CA GLN A 26 -5.89 17.69 5.46
C GLN A 26 -4.80 17.70 6.52
N VAL A 27 -5.09 18.28 7.68
CA VAL A 27 -4.17 18.30 8.83
C VAL A 27 -4.67 17.37 9.91
N ILE A 28 -3.88 16.32 10.20
CA ILE A 28 -4.16 15.38 11.29
C ILE A 28 -3.21 15.71 12.44
N SER A 29 -3.75 16.37 13.46
CA SER A 29 -3.01 16.76 14.67
C SER A 29 -3.41 15.89 15.87
N GLY A 30 -2.54 15.82 16.84
CA GLY A 30 -2.76 15.09 18.09
C GLY A 30 -1.47 15.04 18.91
N GLU A 31 -1.60 14.73 20.18
CA GLU A 31 -0.48 14.57 21.10
C GLU A 31 0.49 13.46 20.64
N ASN A 32 1.67 13.43 21.25
CA ASN A 32 2.58 12.32 21.05
C ASN A 32 1.89 11.01 21.43
N GLU A 33 2.13 9.97 20.65
CA GLU A 33 1.50 8.65 20.79
C GLU A 33 0.00 8.57 20.42
N PHE A 34 -0.65 9.62 19.95
CA PHE A 34 -2.04 9.56 19.48
C PHE A 34 -2.27 8.53 18.36
N GLY A 35 -1.22 8.13 17.66
CA GLY A 35 -1.33 7.12 16.60
C GLY A 35 -1.16 7.68 15.19
N LYS A 36 -0.63 8.90 15.04
CA LYS A 36 -0.37 9.52 13.71
C LYS A 36 0.49 8.62 12.81
N THR A 37 1.61 8.13 13.33
CA THR A 37 2.49 7.19 12.60
C THR A 37 1.80 5.85 12.35
N THR A 38 0.95 5.40 13.26
CA THR A 38 0.16 4.19 13.07
C THR A 38 -0.87 4.35 11.94
N LEU A 39 -1.53 5.51 11.84
CA LEU A 39 -2.45 5.81 10.77
C LEU A 39 -1.73 5.87 9.41
N HIS A 40 -0.56 6.52 9.36
CA HIS A 40 0.27 6.57 8.16
C HIS A 40 0.68 5.15 7.69
N ALA A 41 1.14 4.31 8.62
CA ALA A 41 1.47 2.92 8.33
C ALA A 41 0.23 2.10 7.91
N PHE A 42 -0.95 2.41 8.46
CA PHE A 42 -2.20 1.79 8.06
C PHE A 42 -2.55 2.08 6.59
N VAL A 43 -2.41 3.33 6.13
CA VAL A 43 -2.62 3.66 4.72
C VAL A 43 -1.73 2.81 3.81
N LYS A 44 -0.42 2.75 4.11
CA LYS A 44 0.51 1.91 3.36
C LYS A 44 0.12 0.43 3.39
N ALA A 45 -0.24 -0.08 4.57
CA ALA A 45 -0.67 -1.47 4.73
C ALA A 45 -1.96 -1.79 3.96
N MET A 46 -2.90 -0.86 3.87
CA MET A 46 -4.11 -1.02 3.06
C MET A 46 -3.78 -1.14 1.58
N LEU A 47 -2.87 -0.32 1.06
CA LEU A 47 -2.50 -0.33 -0.37
C LEU A 47 -1.64 -1.54 -0.74
N PHE A 48 -0.59 -1.82 0.01
CA PHE A 48 0.44 -2.80 -0.37
C PHE A 48 0.45 -4.07 0.48
N GLY A 49 -0.39 -4.14 1.51
CA GLY A 49 -0.35 -5.24 2.48
C GLY A 49 0.78 -5.07 3.49
N LEU A 50 0.94 -6.09 4.33
CA LEU A 50 2.03 -6.19 5.30
C LEU A 50 2.90 -7.40 4.96
N ALA A 51 4.16 -7.14 4.63
CA ALA A 51 5.13 -8.21 4.47
C ALA A 51 5.46 -8.84 5.83
N ARG A 52 5.54 -10.16 5.85
CA ARG A 52 6.02 -10.90 7.02
C ARG A 52 7.47 -11.30 6.83
N GLY A 53 8.33 -10.88 7.74
CA GLY A 53 9.70 -11.37 7.83
C GLY A 53 9.74 -12.86 8.21
N ARG A 54 10.86 -13.53 7.90
CA ARG A 54 11.11 -14.90 8.32
C ARG A 54 12.22 -14.93 9.37
N GLY A 55 12.14 -15.86 10.33
CA GLY A 55 13.16 -16.00 11.38
C GLY A 55 13.30 -14.75 12.26
N ARG A 56 14.53 -14.29 12.50
CA ARG A 56 14.81 -13.12 13.36
C ARG A 56 14.24 -11.80 12.79
N ALA A 57 14.04 -11.68 11.50
CA ALA A 57 13.45 -10.51 10.87
C ALA A 57 11.94 -10.35 11.19
N ALA A 58 11.23 -11.44 11.47
CA ALA A 58 9.84 -11.43 11.82
C ALA A 58 9.54 -10.64 13.12
N ALA A 59 10.47 -10.58 14.05
CA ALA A 59 10.29 -9.85 15.31
C ALA A 59 10.31 -8.32 15.15
N LYS A 60 10.77 -7.82 14.00
CA LYS A 60 10.94 -6.39 13.72
C LYS A 60 10.14 -5.93 12.49
N ASP A 61 9.35 -6.81 11.88
CA ASP A 61 8.54 -6.45 10.73
C ASP A 61 7.34 -5.57 11.12
N ASP A 62 6.80 -4.87 10.11
CA ASP A 62 5.64 -4.00 10.33
C ASP A 62 4.39 -4.79 10.73
N PHE A 63 4.29 -6.06 10.33
CA PHE A 63 3.20 -6.93 10.71
C PHE A 63 3.14 -7.10 12.24
N THR A 64 4.24 -7.49 12.87
CA THR A 64 4.35 -7.69 14.33
C THR A 64 4.29 -6.36 15.08
N LYS A 65 4.88 -5.31 14.52
CA LYS A 65 4.89 -3.97 15.11
C LYS A 65 3.49 -3.37 15.26
N TYR A 66 2.62 -3.59 14.27
CA TYR A 66 1.26 -3.04 14.24
C TYR A 66 0.18 -4.07 14.56
N GLU A 67 0.56 -5.27 15.00
CA GLU A 67 -0.40 -6.26 15.49
C GLU A 67 -1.19 -5.71 16.68
N PRO A 68 -2.55 -5.82 16.68
CA PRO A 68 -3.38 -5.28 17.75
C PRO A 68 -3.08 -5.94 19.08
N ARG A 69 -2.70 -5.15 20.09
CA ARG A 69 -2.40 -5.65 21.43
C ARG A 69 -3.64 -6.10 22.22
N SER A 70 -4.80 -5.53 21.90
CA SER A 70 -6.08 -5.83 22.54
C SER A 70 -6.72 -7.11 22.02
N GLY A 71 -6.09 -7.79 21.05
CA GLY A 71 -6.75 -8.86 20.31
C GLY A 71 -7.77 -8.30 19.31
N GLY A 72 -8.57 -9.17 18.73
CA GLY A 72 -9.57 -8.77 17.75
C GLY A 72 -9.11 -8.90 16.31
N ARG A 73 -9.99 -8.55 15.37
CA ARG A 73 -9.74 -8.74 13.95
C ARG A 73 -8.80 -7.66 13.42
N TYR A 74 -7.58 -8.02 13.10
CA TYR A 74 -6.56 -7.16 12.50
C TYR A 74 -6.96 -6.84 11.05
N ALA A 75 -7.67 -5.75 10.85
CA ALA A 75 -8.35 -5.44 9.59
C ALA A 75 -8.69 -3.95 9.47
N GLY A 76 -9.05 -3.56 8.26
CA GLY A 76 -9.60 -2.24 7.98
C GLY A 76 -10.26 -2.14 6.63
N VAL A 77 -10.84 -0.97 6.38
CA VAL A 77 -11.49 -0.61 5.11
C VAL A 77 -10.95 0.75 4.67
N MET A 78 -10.71 0.89 3.38
CA MET A 78 -10.36 2.15 2.73
C MET A 78 -11.34 2.39 1.59
N ARG A 79 -11.94 3.59 1.55
CA ARG A 79 -12.69 4.06 0.38
C ARG A 79 -11.90 5.15 -0.32
N PHE A 80 -11.86 5.07 -1.62
CA PHE A 80 -11.12 6.02 -2.45
C PHE A 80 -11.76 6.20 -3.83
N ASP A 81 -11.51 7.35 -4.43
CA ASP A 81 -11.88 7.65 -5.80
C ASP A 81 -10.68 7.44 -6.72
N CYS A 82 -10.89 6.81 -7.87
CA CYS A 82 -9.90 6.66 -8.91
C CYS A 82 -10.57 6.65 -10.29
N GLY A 83 -10.06 7.44 -11.25
CA GLY A 83 -10.60 7.48 -12.61
C GLY A 83 -12.09 7.86 -12.68
N GLY A 84 -12.61 8.66 -11.74
CA GLY A 84 -14.02 9.05 -11.67
C GLY A 84 -14.95 7.99 -11.11
N ARG A 85 -14.44 6.87 -10.62
CA ARG A 85 -15.18 5.78 -9.97
C ARG A 85 -14.84 5.69 -8.48
N HIS A 86 -15.74 5.09 -7.70
CA HIS A 86 -15.62 4.92 -6.25
C HIS A 86 -15.28 3.48 -5.91
N PHE A 87 -14.26 3.27 -5.08
CA PHE A 87 -13.77 1.95 -4.72
C PHE A 87 -13.74 1.76 -3.21
N ARG A 88 -14.00 0.53 -2.78
CA ARG A 88 -13.86 0.07 -1.41
C ARG A 88 -12.88 -1.09 -1.35
N LEU A 89 -11.77 -0.88 -0.65
CA LEU A 89 -10.76 -1.89 -0.37
C LEU A 89 -10.94 -2.36 1.08
N GLU A 90 -11.24 -3.62 1.27
CA GLU A 90 -11.24 -4.28 2.58
C GLU A 90 -10.00 -5.16 2.68
N ARG A 91 -9.28 -5.07 3.80
CA ARG A 91 -8.11 -5.91 4.01
C ARG A 91 -8.07 -6.47 5.42
N THR A 92 -7.79 -7.77 5.52
CA THR A 92 -7.55 -8.47 6.77
C THR A 92 -6.09 -8.89 6.85
N PHE A 93 -5.42 -8.53 7.93
CA PHE A 93 -4.02 -8.86 8.21
C PHE A 93 -3.97 -10.03 9.20
N GLY A 94 -4.40 -11.22 8.83
CA GLY A 94 -4.61 -12.31 9.77
C GLY A 94 -3.34 -13.05 10.21
N THR A 95 -3.41 -13.73 11.38
CA THR A 95 -2.33 -14.53 11.96
C THR A 95 -2.53 -16.05 11.83
N GLY A 96 -3.68 -16.53 11.40
CA GLY A 96 -4.03 -17.96 11.34
C GLY A 96 -4.24 -18.47 9.92
N VAL A 97 -4.12 -19.78 9.72
CA VAL A 97 -4.31 -20.48 8.46
C VAL A 97 -5.72 -20.27 7.86
N LYS A 98 -6.70 -19.91 8.69
CA LYS A 98 -8.08 -19.58 8.27
C LYS A 98 -8.32 -18.07 8.05
N ASN A 99 -7.38 -17.22 8.44
CA ASN A 99 -7.39 -15.77 8.21
C ASN A 99 -6.28 -15.38 7.25
N SER A 100 -6.13 -16.15 6.19
CA SER A 100 -5.24 -15.79 5.09
C SER A 100 -5.53 -14.34 4.69
N LYS A 101 -4.49 -13.61 4.39
CA LYS A 101 -4.46 -12.26 3.87
C LYS A 101 -5.56 -12.08 2.82
N SER A 102 -6.77 -11.79 3.23
CA SER A 102 -7.84 -11.53 2.29
C SER A 102 -7.92 -10.04 2.05
N ALA A 103 -7.79 -9.64 0.81
CA ALA A 103 -8.13 -8.32 0.35
C ALA A 103 -9.31 -8.47 -0.61
N ALA A 104 -10.34 -7.65 -0.43
CA ALA A 104 -11.45 -7.54 -1.34
C ALA A 104 -11.49 -6.10 -1.86
N LEU A 105 -11.52 -5.94 -3.17
CA LEU A 105 -11.61 -4.66 -3.85
C LEU A 105 -12.92 -4.63 -4.62
N ILE A 106 -13.77 -3.67 -4.32
CA ILE A 106 -15.11 -3.57 -4.86
C ILE A 106 -15.28 -2.18 -5.45
N CYS A 107 -15.74 -2.08 -6.69
CA CYS A 107 -16.25 -0.84 -7.23
C CYS A 107 -17.65 -0.59 -6.67
N GLU A 108 -17.84 0.51 -5.95
CA GLU A 108 -19.14 0.83 -5.32
C GLU A 108 -20.18 1.37 -6.31
N ASP A 109 -19.77 1.75 -7.53
CA ASP A 109 -20.67 2.28 -8.54
C ASP A 109 -21.54 1.21 -9.22
N ASP A 110 -20.97 0.02 -9.41
CA ASP A 110 -21.63 -1.09 -10.11
C ASP A 110 -21.59 -2.43 -9.35
N GLY A 111 -20.88 -2.48 -8.21
CA GLY A 111 -20.75 -3.67 -7.39
C GLY A 111 -19.75 -4.70 -7.95
N GLU A 112 -18.96 -4.34 -8.96
CA GLU A 112 -17.94 -5.23 -9.52
C GLU A 112 -16.86 -5.55 -8.47
N GLU A 113 -16.59 -6.84 -8.28
CA GLU A 113 -15.46 -7.30 -7.48
C GLU A 113 -14.22 -7.42 -8.36
N LEU A 114 -13.16 -6.71 -7.94
CA LEU A 114 -11.86 -6.67 -8.60
C LEU A 114 -10.87 -7.55 -7.84
N SER A 115 -9.94 -8.19 -8.54
CA SER A 115 -8.98 -9.10 -7.93
C SER A 115 -7.69 -8.39 -7.55
N VAL A 116 -7.46 -8.23 -6.26
CA VAL A 116 -6.18 -7.71 -5.75
C VAL A 116 -5.02 -8.67 -6.07
N GLU A 117 -5.28 -9.98 -6.12
CA GLU A 117 -4.26 -11.00 -6.42
C GLU A 117 -3.82 -11.00 -7.89
N HIS A 118 -4.71 -10.59 -8.81
CA HIS A 118 -4.41 -10.50 -10.24
C HIS A 118 -3.91 -9.10 -10.67
N GLY A 119 -3.69 -8.19 -9.72
CA GLY A 119 -3.06 -6.90 -9.99
C GLY A 119 -4.01 -5.75 -10.28
N ASP A 120 -5.34 -5.91 -10.14
CA ASP A 120 -6.30 -4.83 -10.41
C ASP A 120 -6.05 -3.60 -9.52
N LEU A 121 -5.66 -3.83 -8.24
CA LEU A 121 -5.28 -2.72 -7.36
C LEU A 121 -4.00 -2.02 -7.85
N GLU A 122 -3.01 -2.78 -8.32
CA GLU A 122 -1.76 -2.22 -8.86
C GLU A 122 -2.03 -1.38 -10.10
N MET A 123 -2.95 -1.82 -10.96
CA MET A 123 -3.41 -1.06 -12.13
C MET A 123 -4.06 0.27 -11.70
N LEU A 124 -4.94 0.26 -10.70
CA LEU A 124 -5.56 1.48 -10.15
C LEU A 124 -4.54 2.42 -9.50
N LEU A 125 -3.46 1.88 -8.96
CA LEU A 125 -2.34 2.64 -8.41
C LEU A 125 -1.37 3.16 -9.49
N GLY A 126 -1.57 2.79 -10.77
CA GLY A 126 -0.70 3.20 -11.87
C GLY A 126 0.72 2.63 -11.77
N GLY A 127 0.87 1.40 -11.28
CA GLY A 127 2.16 0.73 -11.09
C GLY A 127 2.97 1.26 -9.90
N LEU A 128 2.36 2.04 -9.00
CA LEU A 128 3.03 2.54 -7.79
C LEU A 128 3.36 1.38 -6.85
N THR A 129 4.64 1.10 -6.64
CA THR A 129 5.12 0.11 -5.68
C THR A 129 5.22 0.69 -4.25
N ALA A 130 5.35 -0.19 -3.24
CA ALA A 130 5.53 0.24 -1.85
C ALA A 130 6.80 1.07 -1.64
N GLU A 131 7.87 0.77 -2.36
CA GLU A 131 9.14 1.47 -2.34
C GLU A 131 9.01 2.87 -2.97
N LEU A 132 8.35 2.95 -4.13
CA LEU A 132 8.07 4.24 -4.79
C LEU A 132 7.13 5.09 -3.94
N PHE A 133 6.12 4.50 -3.33
CA PHE A 133 5.23 5.19 -2.40
C PHE A 133 6.00 5.83 -1.25
N ASP A 134 6.92 5.11 -0.62
CA ASP A 134 7.76 5.63 0.48
C ASP A 134 8.74 6.71 0.03
N SER A 135 9.14 6.70 -1.24
CA SER A 135 10.14 7.64 -1.79
C SER A 135 9.52 8.90 -2.39
N THR A 136 8.24 8.87 -2.76
CA THR A 136 7.59 9.95 -3.53
C THR A 136 6.32 10.49 -2.88
N VAL A 137 5.35 9.62 -2.57
CA VAL A 137 4.03 10.01 -2.09
C VAL A 137 4.00 10.18 -0.58
N SER A 138 4.75 9.34 0.13
CA SER A 138 4.71 9.20 1.58
C SER A 138 6.01 9.66 2.22
N VAL A 139 6.07 10.94 2.57
CA VAL A 139 7.25 11.51 3.25
C VAL A 139 7.20 11.18 4.73
N GLY A 140 7.98 10.18 5.15
CA GLY A 140 8.13 9.82 6.56
C GLY A 140 8.94 10.83 7.35
N GLN A 141 8.76 10.82 8.67
CA GLN A 141 9.54 11.67 9.58
C GLN A 141 11.04 11.36 9.42
N LEU A 142 11.87 12.37 9.17
CA LEU A 142 13.30 12.29 8.90
C LEU A 142 13.70 11.54 7.60
N LYS A 143 12.77 11.24 6.72
CA LYS A 143 13.01 10.56 5.44
C LYS A 143 12.74 11.49 4.25
N SER A 144 13.36 12.66 4.23
CA SER A 144 13.18 13.65 3.15
C SER A 144 14.11 13.45 1.94
N ARG A 145 14.96 12.41 1.95
CA ARG A 145 15.84 12.09 0.82
C ARG A 145 15.22 10.98 -0.01
N PRO A 146 15.16 11.14 -1.34
CA PRO A 146 14.78 10.04 -2.24
C PRO A 146 15.68 8.82 -2.00
N GLY A 147 15.09 7.64 -1.95
CA GLY A 147 15.84 6.39 -1.86
C GLY A 147 16.32 5.90 -3.24
N GLU A 148 17.17 4.89 -3.25
CA GLU A 148 17.67 4.25 -4.49
C GLU A 148 16.53 3.77 -5.39
N ALA A 149 15.42 3.30 -4.84
CA ALA A 149 14.25 2.86 -5.59
C ALA A 149 13.65 3.95 -6.52
N LEU A 150 13.77 5.23 -6.17
CA LEU A 150 13.35 6.31 -7.06
C LEU A 150 14.33 6.49 -8.22
N SER A 151 15.64 6.36 -7.96
CA SER A 151 16.67 6.43 -9.00
C SER A 151 16.46 5.31 -10.02
N ASP A 152 16.30 4.08 -9.55
CA ASP A 152 16.08 2.91 -10.39
C ASP A 152 14.80 3.04 -11.21
N ALA A 153 13.72 3.54 -10.62
CA ALA A 153 12.47 3.76 -11.33
C ALA A 153 12.57 4.85 -12.41
N LEU A 154 13.31 5.93 -12.13
CA LEU A 154 13.56 6.99 -13.11
C LEU A 154 14.46 6.51 -14.24
N GLU A 155 15.48 5.69 -13.93
CA GLU A 155 16.35 5.09 -14.95
C GLU A 155 15.55 4.13 -15.85
N ASN A 156 14.69 3.27 -15.26
CA ASN A 156 13.81 2.39 -16.02
C ASN A 156 12.83 3.17 -16.89
N TYR A 157 12.21 4.21 -16.32
CA TYR A 157 11.31 5.09 -17.09
C TYR A 157 12.02 5.75 -18.28
N ALA A 158 13.21 6.28 -18.04
CA ALA A 158 14.01 6.92 -19.10
C ALA A 158 14.41 5.90 -20.18
N ALA A 159 14.90 4.72 -19.80
CA ALA A 159 15.25 3.66 -20.73
C ALA A 159 14.06 3.25 -21.59
N ASN A 160 12.91 2.96 -20.97
CA ASN A 160 11.69 2.59 -21.69
C ASN A 160 11.24 3.69 -22.66
N TYR A 161 11.24 4.95 -22.21
CA TYR A 161 10.82 6.07 -23.04
C TYR A 161 11.74 6.28 -24.26
N TYR A 162 13.06 6.18 -24.07
CA TYR A 162 14.01 6.37 -25.16
C TYR A 162 14.06 5.19 -26.14
N GLU A 163 13.84 3.97 -25.70
CA GLU A 163 13.94 2.78 -26.56
C GLU A 163 12.62 2.42 -27.23
N THR A 164 11.47 2.65 -26.59
CA THR A 164 10.16 2.21 -27.09
C THR A 164 9.21 3.36 -27.44
N GLY A 165 9.54 4.59 -27.03
CA GLY A 165 8.65 5.75 -27.18
C GLY A 165 7.41 5.70 -26.27
N GLY A 166 7.36 4.77 -25.31
CA GLY A 166 6.25 4.58 -24.37
C GLY A 166 6.70 4.06 -23.02
N THR A 167 5.82 4.08 -22.05
CA THR A 167 6.09 3.68 -20.68
C THR A 167 5.49 2.31 -20.31
N GLU A 168 4.90 1.62 -21.29
CA GLU A 168 4.11 0.41 -21.07
C GLU A 168 4.94 -0.88 -20.98
N LEU A 169 6.23 -0.84 -21.35
CA LEU A 169 7.11 -2.02 -21.33
C LEU A 169 8.14 -1.92 -20.20
N ASP A 170 8.19 -2.89 -19.32
CA ASP A 170 9.28 -3.04 -18.34
C ASP A 170 10.46 -3.80 -18.96
N LEU A 171 11.30 -3.07 -19.70
CA LEU A 171 12.49 -3.63 -20.34
C LEU A 171 13.52 -4.14 -19.32
N SER A 172 13.66 -3.46 -18.20
CA SER A 172 14.60 -3.83 -17.15
C SER A 172 14.20 -5.14 -16.47
N GLY A 173 12.92 -5.29 -16.15
CA GLY A 173 12.36 -6.54 -15.63
C GLY A 173 12.47 -7.69 -16.65
N ALA A 174 12.23 -7.41 -17.93
CA ALA A 174 12.38 -8.40 -18.98
C ALA A 174 13.82 -8.89 -19.11
N VAL A 175 14.81 -7.99 -19.07
CA VAL A 175 16.25 -8.33 -19.11
C VAL A 175 16.65 -9.15 -17.89
N GLN A 176 16.16 -8.80 -16.67
CA GLN A 176 16.43 -9.60 -15.47
C GLN A 176 15.87 -11.02 -15.57
N ILE A 177 14.63 -11.17 -16.06
CA ILE A 177 14.01 -12.48 -16.26
C ILE A 177 14.79 -13.30 -17.28
N LEU A 178 15.21 -12.69 -18.40
CA LEU A 178 15.98 -13.35 -19.43
C LEU A 178 17.39 -13.76 -18.92
N SER A 179 18.01 -12.96 -18.07
CA SER A 179 19.31 -13.31 -17.47
C SER A 179 19.24 -14.50 -16.53
N LEU A 180 18.09 -14.75 -15.89
CA LEU A 180 17.88 -15.92 -15.03
C LEU A 180 17.61 -17.22 -15.80
N ILE A 181 17.25 -17.12 -17.09
CA ILE A 181 16.96 -18.30 -17.96
C ILE A 181 18.27 -18.86 -18.57
N HIS A 182 19.36 -18.11 -18.54
CA HIS A 182 20.65 -18.49 -19.14
C HIS A 182 21.67 -19.11 -18.17
N ILE A 183 21.22 -19.61 -17.02
CA ILE A 183 22.09 -20.40 -16.09
C ILE A 183 21.74 -21.87 -16.19
#